data_0affc12f42298251f13832a78c4217a0
#
_entry.id   0affc12f42298251f13832a78c4217a0
#
_cell.length_a   1.000
_cell.length_b   1.000
_cell.length_c   1.000
_cell.angle_alpha   90.00
_cell.angle_beta   90.00
_cell.angle_gamma   90.00
#
_symmetry.space_group_name_H-M   'P 1'
#
loop_
_entity.id
_entity.type
_entity.pdbx_description
1 polymer ?
#
loop_
_entity_poly.entity_id
_entity_poly.type
_entity_poly.pdbx_seq_one_letter_code
_entity_poly.pdbx_strand_id
1 'polypeptide(L)'
;MIYITQLIYIKEGQENVFDEFEKYAIPNIVKYNGRLLLRVRPGEHAFIEHSIDKPYEIHIVAFDTTQDFENYKQDKERLQFLHLKEQSVKASILFGGTKL
;
A
#
# COMPACT_ATOMS: atom_id res chain seq x y z
N MET A 1 -10.73 2.73 -15.07
CA MET A 1 -10.05 2.03 -13.97
C MET A 1 -8.66 2.60 -13.76
N ILE A 2 -8.31 2.86 -12.52
CA ILE A 2 -6.99 3.37 -12.16
C ILE A 2 -6.22 2.29 -11.39
N TYR A 3 -4.94 2.13 -11.71
CA TYR A 3 -4.03 1.20 -11.03
C TYR A 3 -3.07 2.00 -10.16
N ILE A 4 -2.96 1.60 -8.88
CA ILE A 4 -2.08 2.25 -7.91
C ILE A 4 -0.99 1.26 -7.53
N THR A 5 0.26 1.65 -7.75
CA THR A 5 1.42 0.88 -7.31
C THR A 5 2.06 1.59 -6.14
N GLN A 6 2.33 0.87 -5.07
CA GLN A 6 2.92 1.42 -3.86
C GLN A 6 4.14 0.60 -3.45
N LEU A 7 5.28 1.28 -3.32
CA LEU A 7 6.50 0.71 -2.75
C LEU A 7 6.59 1.19 -1.30
N ILE A 8 6.65 0.27 -0.35
CA ILE A 8 6.55 0.58 1.07
C ILE A 8 7.87 0.29 1.78
N TYR A 9 8.35 1.28 2.52
CA TYR A 9 9.57 1.19 3.32
C TYR A 9 9.20 1.28 4.80
N ILE A 10 9.68 0.33 5.60
CA ILE A 10 9.28 0.17 7.00
C ILE A 10 10.42 0.62 7.92
N LYS A 11 10.07 1.24 9.04
CA LYS A 11 11.02 1.54 10.11
C LYS A 11 11.47 0.22 10.74
N GLU A 12 12.76 0.12 11.03
CA GLU A 12 13.34 -1.09 11.63
C GLU A 12 12.56 -1.49 12.89
N GLY A 13 12.20 -2.78 12.95
CA GLY A 13 11.51 -3.34 14.11
C GLY A 13 10.01 -3.09 14.12
N GLN A 14 9.43 -2.41 13.13
CA GLN A 14 8.02 -2.04 13.12
C GLN A 14 7.17 -2.90 12.16
N GLU A 15 7.67 -4.04 11.73
CA GLU A 15 6.98 -4.92 10.78
C GLU A 15 5.61 -5.36 11.30
N ASN A 16 5.53 -5.73 12.58
CA ASN A 16 4.26 -6.16 13.19
C ASN A 16 3.24 -5.04 13.28
N VAL A 17 3.70 -3.82 13.53
CA VAL A 17 2.82 -2.63 13.59
C VAL A 17 2.24 -2.35 12.20
N PHE A 18 3.08 -2.46 11.17
CA PHE A 18 2.65 -2.31 9.78
C PHE A 18 1.61 -3.38 9.43
N ASP A 19 1.85 -4.63 9.77
CA ASP A 19 0.89 -5.71 9.52
C ASP A 19 -0.44 -5.47 10.19
N GLU A 20 -0.42 -4.92 11.41
CA GLU A 20 -1.64 -4.56 12.12
C GLU A 20 -2.42 -3.47 11.38
N PHE A 21 -1.73 -2.45 10.87
CA PHE A 21 -2.38 -1.41 10.07
C PHE A 21 -3.04 -2.01 8.82
N GLU A 22 -2.31 -2.84 8.08
CA GLU A 22 -2.82 -3.43 6.84
C GLU A 22 -4.01 -4.36 7.07
N LYS A 23 -4.11 -4.94 8.26
CA LYS A 23 -5.25 -5.77 8.64
C LYS A 23 -6.57 -4.98 8.61
N TYR A 24 -6.51 -3.67 8.87
CA TYR A 24 -7.68 -2.78 8.81
C TYR A 24 -7.79 -2.08 7.45
N ALA A 25 -6.67 -1.69 6.87
CA ALA A 25 -6.67 -0.90 5.63
C ALA A 25 -7.06 -1.73 4.41
N ILE A 26 -6.48 -2.91 4.24
CA ILE A 26 -6.69 -3.73 3.04
C ILE A 26 -8.15 -4.18 2.86
N PRO A 27 -8.85 -4.70 3.89
CA PRO A 27 -10.24 -5.13 3.70
C PRO A 27 -11.20 -4.01 3.29
N ASN A 28 -10.84 -2.76 3.58
CA ASN A 28 -11.70 -1.62 3.25
C ASN A 28 -11.62 -1.21 1.77
N ILE A 29 -10.63 -1.71 1.03
CA ILE A 29 -10.47 -1.39 -0.39
C ILE A 29 -11.73 -1.75 -1.19
N VAL A 30 -12.34 -2.90 -0.90
CA VAL A 30 -13.53 -3.35 -1.64
C VAL A 30 -14.76 -2.47 -1.42
N LYS A 31 -14.83 -1.74 -0.32
CA LYS A 31 -15.94 -0.81 -0.05
C LYS A 31 -15.98 0.35 -1.02
N TYR A 32 -14.86 0.63 -1.67
CA TYR A 32 -14.68 1.78 -2.57
C TYR A 32 -14.41 1.33 -4.00
N ASN A 33 -15.01 0.19 -4.40
CA ASN A 33 -14.87 -0.35 -5.76
C ASN A 33 -13.41 -0.64 -6.12
N GLY A 34 -12.64 -1.08 -5.14
CA GLY A 34 -11.23 -1.40 -5.31
C GLY A 34 -10.95 -2.90 -5.18
N ARG A 35 -9.79 -3.29 -5.65
CA ARG A 35 -9.29 -4.66 -5.56
C ARG A 35 -7.80 -4.66 -5.30
N LEU A 36 -7.37 -5.50 -4.35
CA LEU A 36 -5.94 -5.75 -4.18
C LEU A 36 -5.53 -6.78 -5.24
N LEU A 37 -4.70 -6.34 -6.19
CA LEU A 37 -4.25 -7.20 -7.29
C LEU A 37 -2.99 -7.99 -6.92
N LEU A 38 -2.10 -7.37 -6.15
CA LEU A 38 -0.83 -7.99 -5.78
C LEU A 38 -0.35 -7.41 -4.45
N ARG A 39 0.13 -8.28 -3.57
CA ARG A 39 0.83 -7.88 -2.35
C ARG A 39 2.00 -8.83 -2.18
N VAL A 40 3.23 -8.31 -2.23
CA VAL A 40 4.44 -9.14 -2.13
C VAL A 40 5.46 -8.50 -1.21
N ARG A 41 6.25 -9.36 -0.55
CA ARG A 41 7.45 -8.97 0.21
C ARG A 41 8.64 -9.61 -0.47
N PRO A 42 9.30 -8.89 -1.42
CA PRO A 42 10.38 -9.49 -2.18
C PRO A 42 11.56 -9.82 -1.28
N GLY A 43 12.10 -11.02 -1.43
CA GLY A 43 13.34 -11.42 -0.80
C GLY A 43 14.53 -10.73 -1.48
N GLU A 44 15.68 -10.80 -0.84
CA GLU A 44 16.88 -10.11 -1.33
C GLU A 44 17.24 -10.51 -2.77
N HIS A 45 17.06 -11.78 -3.12
CA HIS A 45 17.40 -12.30 -4.45
C HIS A 45 16.37 -11.95 -5.53
N ALA A 46 15.26 -11.32 -5.17
CA ALA A 46 14.26 -10.89 -6.15
C ALA A 46 14.70 -9.64 -6.91
N PHE A 47 15.66 -8.88 -6.39
CA PHE A 47 16.12 -7.63 -6.98
C PHE A 47 17.32 -7.90 -7.91
N ILE A 48 17.07 -7.82 -9.21
CA ILE A 48 18.09 -8.03 -10.24
C ILE A 48 18.93 -6.76 -10.40
N GLU A 49 18.27 -5.62 -10.53
CA GLU A 49 18.89 -4.30 -10.61
C GLU A 49 18.01 -3.30 -9.86
N HIS A 50 18.61 -2.41 -9.11
CA HIS A 50 17.88 -1.32 -8.47
C HIS A 50 18.80 -0.12 -8.24
N SER A 51 18.24 1.08 -8.43
CA SER A 51 18.91 2.34 -8.11
C SER A 51 18.18 3.10 -6.99
N ILE A 52 17.16 2.47 -6.40
CA ILE A 52 16.46 2.96 -5.21
C ILE A 52 16.66 1.93 -4.10
N ASP A 53 16.38 2.32 -2.85
CA ASP A 53 16.39 1.38 -1.74
C ASP A 53 15.38 0.28 -1.99
N LYS A 54 15.69 -0.93 -1.53
CA LYS A 54 14.80 -2.09 -1.68
C LYS A 54 13.56 -1.89 -0.82
N PRO A 55 12.35 -1.91 -1.40
CA PRO A 55 11.13 -1.80 -0.60
C PRO A 55 10.90 -3.06 0.23
N TYR A 56 10.29 -2.88 1.39
CA TYR A 56 9.87 -4.00 2.25
C TYR A 56 8.69 -4.75 1.64
N GLU A 57 7.75 -3.99 1.06
CA GLU A 57 6.53 -4.58 0.51
C GLU A 57 6.08 -3.78 -0.71
N ILE A 58 5.45 -4.47 -1.67
CA ILE A 58 4.92 -3.84 -2.89
C ILE A 58 3.45 -4.22 -3.00
N HIS A 59 2.60 -3.21 -3.21
CA HIS A 59 1.18 -3.40 -3.49
C HIS A 59 0.82 -2.90 -4.87
N ILE A 60 -0.07 -3.62 -5.55
CA ILE A 60 -0.77 -3.11 -6.73
C ILE A 60 -2.26 -3.25 -6.44
N VAL A 61 -2.97 -2.11 -6.50
CA VAL A 61 -4.40 -2.03 -6.23
C VAL A 61 -5.08 -1.37 -7.40
N ALA A 62 -6.28 -1.81 -7.76
CA ALA A 62 -7.09 -1.15 -8.78
C ALA A 62 -8.34 -0.57 -8.15
N PHE A 63 -8.76 0.61 -8.61
CA PHE A 63 -10.04 1.23 -8.28
C PHE A 63 -10.77 1.53 -9.58
N ASP A 64 -12.11 1.50 -9.55
CA ASP A 64 -12.90 1.81 -10.74
C ASP A 64 -12.65 3.23 -11.21
N THR A 65 -12.51 4.19 -10.29
CA THR A 65 -12.26 5.61 -10.59
C THR A 65 -11.22 6.19 -9.63
N THR A 66 -10.66 7.34 -10.03
CA THR A 66 -9.79 8.12 -9.15
C THR A 66 -10.53 8.58 -7.90
N GLN A 67 -11.81 8.94 -8.04
CA GLN A 67 -12.63 9.36 -6.90
C GLN A 67 -12.78 8.24 -5.88
N ASP A 68 -12.93 6.99 -6.33
CA ASP A 68 -13.01 5.83 -5.44
C ASP A 68 -11.73 5.71 -4.59
N PHE A 69 -10.58 5.92 -5.20
CA PHE A 69 -9.31 5.91 -4.48
C PHE A 69 -9.25 7.06 -3.45
N GLU A 70 -9.67 8.27 -3.84
CA GLU A 70 -9.71 9.41 -2.92
C GLU A 70 -10.64 9.13 -1.74
N ASN A 71 -11.82 8.53 -2.01
CA ASN A 71 -12.76 8.16 -0.97
C ASN A 71 -12.20 7.10 -0.03
N TYR A 72 -11.49 6.13 -0.58
CA TYR A 72 -10.80 5.09 0.22
C TYR A 72 -9.81 5.73 1.21
N LYS A 73 -9.04 6.71 0.77
CA LYS A 73 -8.08 7.39 1.64
C LYS A 73 -8.73 8.10 2.82
N GLN A 74 -10.02 8.46 2.68
CA GLN A 74 -10.80 9.15 3.72
C GLN A 74 -11.67 8.18 4.53
N ASP A 75 -11.56 6.87 4.32
CA ASP A 75 -12.32 5.87 5.08
C ASP A 75 -12.10 6.04 6.58
N LYS A 76 -13.19 6.08 7.33
CA LYS A 76 -13.15 6.37 8.77
C LYS A 76 -12.41 5.31 9.55
N GLU A 77 -12.59 4.04 9.23
CA GLU A 77 -11.88 2.95 9.89
C GLU A 77 -10.39 3.00 9.58
N ARG A 78 -10.03 3.26 8.32
CA ARG A 78 -8.64 3.43 7.92
C ARG A 78 -7.99 4.59 8.68
N LEU A 79 -8.67 5.73 8.78
CA LEU A 79 -8.17 6.91 9.49
C LEU A 79 -8.04 6.65 11.00
N GLN A 80 -8.92 5.84 11.57
CA GLN A 80 -8.87 5.47 12.98
C GLN A 80 -7.56 4.75 13.32
N PHE A 81 -7.00 3.98 12.38
CA PHE A 81 -5.76 3.23 12.58
C PHE A 81 -4.55 3.85 11.88
N LEU A 82 -4.69 5.08 11.37
CA LEU A 82 -3.61 5.76 10.64
C LEU A 82 -2.34 5.95 11.48
N HIS A 83 -2.48 6.07 12.80
CA HIS A 83 -1.35 6.18 13.72
C HIS A 83 -0.41 4.96 13.63
N LEU A 84 -0.94 3.78 13.30
CA LEU A 84 -0.12 2.57 13.11
C LEU A 84 0.73 2.70 11.85
N LYS A 85 0.18 3.30 10.80
CA LYS A 85 0.93 3.58 9.57
C LYS A 85 2.06 4.57 9.86
N GLU A 86 1.76 5.65 10.55
CA GLU A 86 2.75 6.68 10.90
C GLU A 86 3.87 6.12 11.77
N GLN A 87 3.54 5.20 12.68
CA GLN A 87 4.52 4.55 13.54
C GLN A 87 5.44 3.61 12.77
N SER A 88 4.95 2.96 11.73
CA SER A 88 5.64 1.84 11.07
C SER A 88 6.24 2.17 9.71
N VAL A 89 5.62 3.06 8.93
CA VAL A 89 6.07 3.36 7.58
C VAL A 89 7.09 4.48 7.61
N LYS A 90 8.30 4.18 7.12
CA LYS A 90 9.39 5.16 6.99
C LYS A 90 9.15 6.05 5.78
N ALA A 91 8.75 5.47 4.67
CA ALA A 91 8.49 6.16 3.42
C ALA A 91 7.65 5.28 2.50
N SER A 92 6.98 5.89 1.55
CA SER A 92 6.33 5.14 0.47
C SER A 92 6.45 5.93 -0.83
N ILE A 93 6.55 5.18 -1.93
CA ILE A 93 6.50 5.73 -3.28
C ILE A 93 5.21 5.21 -3.88
N LEU A 94 4.36 6.13 -4.34
CA LEU A 94 3.05 5.77 -4.87
C LEU A 94 2.88 6.37 -6.26
N PHE A 95 2.54 5.53 -7.22
CA PHE A 95 2.17 6.00 -8.55
C PHE A 95 0.82 5.46 -8.96
N GLY A 96 0.12 6.27 -9.77
CA GLY A 96 -1.13 5.89 -10.37
C GLY A 96 -1.04 5.93 -11.88
N GLY A 97 -1.89 5.15 -12.54
CA GLY A 97 -1.92 5.11 -13.99
C GLY A 97 -3.02 4.21 -14.49
N THR A 98 -3.02 4.02 -15.80
CA THR A 98 -3.97 3.17 -16.49
C THR A 98 -3.24 2.03 -17.19
N LYS A 99 -3.98 0.97 -17.50
CA LYS A 99 -3.44 -0.15 -18.26
C LYS A 99 -3.26 0.29 -19.71
N LEU A 100 -2.10 0.01 -20.28
CA LEU A 100 -1.79 0.35 -21.67
C LEU A 100 -2.46 -0.59 -22.67
#